data_de09864fe7a07660967bc0b0146a1806
#
_entry.id   de09864fe7a07660967bc0b0146a1806
#
_cell.length_a   1.000
_cell.length_b   1.000
_cell.length_c   1.000
_cell.angle_alpha   90.00
_cell.angle_beta   90.00
_cell.angle_gamma   90.00
#
_symmetry.space_group_name_H-M   'P 1'
#
loop_
_entity.id
_entity.type
_entity.pdbx_description
1 polymer ?
#
loop_
_entity_poly.entity_id
_entity_poly.type
_entity_poly.pdbx_seq_one_letter_code
_entity_poly.pdbx_strand_id
1 'polypeptide(L)'
;MQAQTSWRKKFAVAFIIYAAAIGLYLAAATIHPIPEAYRGTAADPATFLDPAKYRQSLLYSAQRNWIFFISYPWEWAVYLYLLFSRKGAAWQSRLEQSPKLRKFTLPLFVLLLQGFVFLCFLPLRVLSYMLSRTNGISTQGWGSWLQDRAVDFGVNYVLIVIVASVAFLIMRKGGRWWLKLWLLSIPFTLFMMYIQPVVIDPLYNQFNRLSDPQLEAKILSLADKAHIPAERVYEVDMSEKTNALNAYVSGIGGSLRIVLWDTTLQRLNEPEILLIMAHEMGHYVKHHLEWSAIGAVGSSFVLLWAGSFAIRRLLKRYGDDWGIRRLHEPAALPAVLLLISVLTFVSLPVSNAVSRQAEHAADIYAFQLIGSKEGAVTMYQKLAESSLSEMNPPLLVKLFRSTHPSLMDRILYSQDAP
;
A
#
# COMPACT_ATOMS: atom_id res chain seq x y z
N MET A 1 -7.26 -34.59 17.26
CA MET A 1 -5.81 -34.40 17.06
C MET A 1 -5.33 -34.76 15.65
N GLN A 2 -5.67 -35.92 15.09
CA GLN A 2 -5.23 -36.31 13.73
C GLN A 2 -5.71 -35.36 12.58
N ALA A 3 -6.94 -34.85 12.62
CA ALA A 3 -7.44 -33.91 11.63
C ALA A 3 -6.73 -32.54 11.68
N GLN A 4 -6.33 -32.07 12.85
CA GLN A 4 -5.60 -30.80 13.00
C GLN A 4 -4.14 -30.87 12.52
N THR A 5 -3.50 -32.03 12.56
CA THR A 5 -2.15 -32.23 12.00
C THR A 5 -2.18 -32.35 10.48
N SER A 6 -3.25 -32.89 9.91
CA SER A 6 -3.39 -33.08 8.46
C SER A 6 -3.51 -31.77 7.68
N TRP A 7 -4.34 -30.80 8.11
CA TRP A 7 -4.52 -29.55 7.38
C TRP A 7 -3.25 -28.68 7.43
N ARG A 8 -2.52 -28.68 8.57
CA ARG A 8 -1.26 -27.91 8.70
C ARG A 8 -0.20 -28.41 7.73
N LYS A 9 -0.04 -29.74 7.59
CA LYS A 9 0.87 -30.33 6.61
C LYS A 9 0.47 -29.97 5.17
N LYS A 10 -0.82 -30.11 4.83
CA LYS A 10 -1.35 -29.76 3.50
C LYS A 10 -1.14 -28.28 3.19
N PHE A 11 -1.43 -27.39 4.14
CA PHE A 11 -1.21 -25.96 3.97
C PHE A 11 0.28 -25.65 3.79
N ALA A 12 1.17 -26.19 4.64
CA ALA A 12 2.61 -25.97 4.51
C ALA A 12 3.14 -26.43 3.14
N VAL A 13 2.73 -27.60 2.68
CA VAL A 13 3.09 -28.10 1.35
C VAL A 13 2.58 -27.19 0.25
N ALA A 14 1.29 -26.80 0.30
CA ALA A 14 0.70 -25.88 -0.68
C ALA A 14 1.39 -24.52 -0.68
N PHE A 15 1.75 -24.00 0.51
CA PHE A 15 2.50 -22.74 0.64
C PHE A 15 3.91 -22.84 0.02
N ILE A 16 4.62 -23.92 0.28
CA ILE A 16 5.96 -24.13 -0.30
C ILE A 16 5.88 -24.24 -1.82
N ILE A 17 4.91 -25.00 -2.36
CA ILE A 17 4.69 -25.13 -3.80
C ILE A 17 4.35 -23.77 -4.41
N TYR A 18 3.45 -23.02 -3.79
CA TYR A 18 3.10 -21.67 -4.24
C TYR A 18 4.31 -20.73 -4.24
N ALA A 19 5.09 -20.72 -3.13
CA ALA A 19 6.27 -19.89 -3.00
C ALA A 19 7.33 -20.20 -4.06
N ALA A 20 7.55 -21.50 -4.34
CA ALA A 20 8.46 -21.95 -5.38
C ALA A 20 7.94 -21.58 -6.79
N ALA A 21 6.65 -21.78 -7.06
CA ALA A 21 6.06 -21.45 -8.36
C ALA A 21 6.12 -19.94 -8.66
N ILE A 22 5.81 -19.09 -7.69
CA ILE A 22 5.96 -17.64 -7.82
C ILE A 22 7.44 -17.25 -7.99
N GLY A 23 8.34 -17.86 -7.23
CA GLY A 23 9.78 -17.62 -7.37
C GLY A 23 10.30 -17.96 -8.77
N LEU A 24 9.92 -19.12 -9.31
CA LEU A 24 10.28 -19.55 -10.66
C LEU A 24 9.67 -18.63 -11.74
N TYR A 25 8.40 -18.23 -11.58
CA TYR A 25 7.75 -17.28 -12.49
C TYR A 25 8.47 -15.93 -12.53
N LEU A 26 8.82 -15.37 -11.38
CA LEU A 26 9.52 -14.10 -11.30
C LEU A 26 10.96 -14.21 -11.83
N ALA A 27 11.67 -15.30 -11.54
CA ALA A 27 13.00 -15.55 -12.08
C ALA A 27 12.98 -15.71 -13.61
N ALA A 28 12.00 -16.43 -14.15
CA ALA A 28 11.84 -16.57 -15.61
C ALA A 28 11.58 -15.21 -16.29
N ALA A 29 10.83 -14.31 -15.65
CA ALA A 29 10.55 -12.99 -16.17
C ALA A 29 11.82 -12.09 -16.28
N THR A 30 12.87 -12.36 -15.49
CA THR A 30 14.14 -11.62 -15.57
C THR A 30 15.02 -12.02 -16.76
N ILE A 31 14.70 -13.10 -17.48
CA ILE A 31 15.50 -13.59 -18.62
C ILE A 31 15.28 -12.70 -19.85
N HIS A 32 14.04 -12.31 -20.12
CA HIS A 32 13.68 -11.44 -21.24
C HIS A 32 12.79 -10.29 -20.75
N PRO A 33 13.34 -9.35 -19.96
CA PRO A 33 12.52 -8.32 -19.29
C PRO A 33 12.01 -7.25 -20.26
N ILE A 34 12.71 -7.04 -21.39
CA ILE A 34 12.35 -6.05 -22.41
C ILE A 34 12.00 -6.76 -23.72
N PRO A 35 10.82 -6.46 -24.32
CA PRO A 35 10.44 -6.99 -25.64
C PRO A 35 11.45 -6.55 -26.70
N GLU A 36 11.67 -7.41 -27.72
CA GLU A 36 12.67 -7.16 -28.76
C GLU A 36 12.46 -5.84 -29.51
N ALA A 37 11.21 -5.46 -29.75
CA ALA A 37 10.86 -4.22 -30.43
C ALA A 37 11.35 -2.95 -29.71
N TYR A 38 11.64 -3.02 -28.41
CA TYR A 38 12.04 -1.86 -27.60
C TYR A 38 13.49 -1.93 -27.13
N ARG A 39 14.25 -2.94 -27.54
CA ARG A 39 15.69 -3.03 -27.24
C ARG A 39 16.46 -1.91 -27.94
N GLY A 40 17.37 -1.29 -27.21
CA GLY A 40 18.17 -0.16 -27.69
C GLY A 40 17.42 1.16 -27.79
N THR A 41 16.13 1.22 -27.43
CA THR A 41 15.38 2.48 -27.30
C THR A 41 15.61 3.15 -25.96
N ALA A 42 15.14 4.38 -25.78
CA ALA A 42 15.20 5.09 -24.49
C ALA A 42 14.45 4.36 -23.35
N ALA A 43 13.55 3.43 -23.67
CA ALA A 43 12.83 2.59 -22.72
C ALA A 43 13.60 1.31 -22.31
N ASP A 44 14.73 1.02 -22.97
CA ASP A 44 15.60 -0.10 -22.61
C ASP A 44 16.59 0.32 -21.52
N PRO A 45 16.56 -0.31 -20.33
CA PRO A 45 17.50 0.01 -19.25
C PRO A 45 18.97 -0.12 -19.63
N ALA A 46 19.29 -0.97 -20.61
CA ALA A 46 20.66 -1.13 -21.08
C ALA A 46 21.23 0.12 -21.76
N THR A 47 20.40 1.10 -22.14
CA THR A 47 20.84 2.36 -22.76
C THR A 47 21.22 3.44 -21.73
N PHE A 48 20.77 3.34 -20.47
CA PHE A 48 20.99 4.38 -19.46
C PHE A 48 21.49 3.86 -18.11
N LEU A 49 21.39 2.54 -17.85
CA LEU A 49 21.99 1.92 -16.66
C LEU A 49 23.26 1.16 -17.05
N ASP A 50 24.25 1.20 -16.16
CA ASP A 50 25.37 0.29 -16.30
C ASP A 50 24.91 -1.19 -16.12
N PRO A 51 25.61 -2.17 -16.73
CA PRO A 51 25.18 -3.56 -16.70
C PRO A 51 25.05 -4.17 -15.29
N ALA A 52 25.85 -3.71 -14.32
CA ALA A 52 25.78 -4.20 -12.93
C ALA A 52 24.51 -3.67 -12.26
N LYS A 53 24.21 -2.40 -12.43
CA LYS A 53 23.01 -1.75 -11.88
C LYS A 53 21.72 -2.26 -12.53
N TYR A 54 21.76 -2.54 -13.84
CA TYR A 54 20.63 -3.17 -14.52
C TYR A 54 20.35 -4.57 -13.95
N ARG A 55 21.37 -5.41 -13.79
CA ARG A 55 21.22 -6.72 -13.15
C ARG A 55 20.71 -6.60 -11.71
N GLN A 56 21.22 -5.63 -10.96
CA GLN A 56 20.78 -5.33 -9.59
C GLN A 56 19.28 -4.99 -9.56
N SER A 57 18.79 -4.13 -10.47
CA SER A 57 17.38 -3.74 -10.54
C SER A 57 16.46 -4.93 -10.80
N LEU A 58 16.83 -5.84 -11.69
CA LEU A 58 16.05 -7.05 -11.98
C LEU A 58 15.97 -7.97 -10.75
N LEU A 59 17.11 -8.25 -10.10
CA LEU A 59 17.17 -9.12 -8.94
C LEU A 59 16.42 -8.51 -7.75
N TYR A 60 16.63 -7.22 -7.47
CA TYR A 60 15.95 -6.50 -6.41
C TYR A 60 14.43 -6.49 -6.61
N SER A 61 13.97 -6.17 -7.82
CA SER A 61 12.55 -6.17 -8.15
C SER A 61 11.94 -7.57 -8.03
N ALA A 62 12.59 -8.61 -8.53
CA ALA A 62 12.13 -9.99 -8.40
C ALA A 62 12.00 -10.41 -6.93
N GLN A 63 12.98 -10.09 -6.07
CA GLN A 63 12.95 -10.40 -4.64
C GLN A 63 11.84 -9.63 -3.92
N ARG A 64 11.66 -8.34 -4.20
CA ARG A 64 10.55 -7.53 -3.65
C ARG A 64 9.19 -8.07 -4.07
N ASN A 65 9.05 -8.45 -5.33
CA ASN A 65 7.82 -9.04 -5.85
C ASN A 65 7.54 -10.38 -5.17
N TRP A 66 8.55 -11.22 -4.97
CA TRP A 66 8.41 -12.48 -4.24
C TRP A 66 7.92 -12.25 -2.80
N ILE A 67 8.54 -11.33 -2.05
CA ILE A 67 8.11 -10.97 -0.69
C ILE A 67 6.64 -10.51 -0.69
N PHE A 68 6.23 -9.69 -1.65
CA PHE A 68 4.84 -9.25 -1.78
C PHE A 68 3.87 -10.42 -1.94
N PHE A 69 4.13 -11.33 -2.88
CA PHE A 69 3.24 -12.46 -3.13
C PHE A 69 3.22 -13.47 -1.97
N ILE A 70 4.31 -13.63 -1.25
CA ILE A 70 4.37 -14.51 -0.06
C ILE A 70 3.64 -13.91 1.14
N SER A 71 3.63 -12.59 1.28
CA SER A 71 3.06 -11.91 2.46
C SER A 71 1.58 -12.21 2.64
N TYR A 72 0.78 -12.29 1.58
CA TYR A 72 -0.65 -12.59 1.68
C TYR A 72 -0.96 -14.02 2.19
N PRO A 73 -0.45 -15.09 1.55
CA PRO A 73 -0.67 -16.43 2.09
C PRO A 73 -0.06 -16.63 3.48
N TRP A 74 1.02 -15.94 3.81
CA TRP A 74 1.59 -15.95 5.15
C TRP A 74 0.63 -15.33 6.16
N GLU A 75 0.02 -14.19 5.84
CA GLU A 75 -1.01 -13.57 6.66
C GLU A 75 -2.20 -14.50 6.88
N TRP A 76 -2.69 -15.14 5.82
CA TRP A 76 -3.78 -16.11 5.91
C TRP A 76 -3.41 -17.29 6.79
N ALA A 77 -2.17 -17.79 6.70
CA ALA A 77 -1.68 -18.84 7.56
C ALA A 77 -1.70 -18.45 9.05
N VAL A 78 -1.29 -17.22 9.36
CA VAL A 78 -1.29 -16.69 10.73
C VAL A 78 -2.71 -16.63 11.29
N TYR A 79 -3.67 -16.10 10.54
CA TYR A 79 -5.07 -16.06 10.99
C TYR A 79 -5.69 -17.46 11.09
N LEU A 80 -5.47 -18.34 10.11
CA LEU A 80 -5.92 -19.72 10.16
C LEU A 80 -5.33 -20.48 11.35
N TYR A 81 -4.05 -20.24 11.66
CA TYR A 81 -3.44 -20.82 12.86
C TYR A 81 -4.14 -20.37 14.15
N LEU A 82 -4.44 -19.08 14.29
CA LEU A 82 -5.15 -18.55 15.47
C LEU A 82 -6.55 -19.15 15.59
N LEU A 83 -7.27 -19.32 14.49
CA LEU A 83 -8.61 -19.90 14.45
C LEU A 83 -8.59 -21.40 14.81
N PHE A 84 -7.85 -22.21 14.07
CA PHE A 84 -7.86 -23.67 14.27
C PHE A 84 -7.12 -24.13 15.53
N SER A 85 -6.21 -23.33 16.08
CA SER A 85 -5.60 -23.59 17.39
C SER A 85 -6.47 -23.13 18.57
N ARG A 86 -7.60 -22.46 18.30
CA ARG A 86 -8.47 -21.83 19.32
C ARG A 86 -7.76 -20.82 20.21
N LYS A 87 -6.58 -20.33 19.82
CA LYS A 87 -5.82 -19.37 20.65
C LYS A 87 -6.61 -18.07 20.87
N GLY A 88 -7.30 -17.58 19.83
CA GLY A 88 -8.17 -16.42 19.97
C GLY A 88 -9.26 -16.62 21.03
N ALA A 89 -9.98 -17.74 20.98
CA ALA A 89 -11.01 -18.07 21.97
C ALA A 89 -10.41 -18.22 23.39
N ALA A 90 -9.23 -18.84 23.52
CA ALA A 90 -8.55 -18.99 24.80
C ALA A 90 -8.10 -17.62 25.39
N TRP A 91 -7.58 -16.71 24.56
CA TRP A 91 -7.22 -15.34 25.00
C TRP A 91 -8.46 -14.59 25.49
N GLN A 92 -9.55 -14.60 24.72
CA GLN A 92 -10.80 -13.96 25.13
C GLN A 92 -11.28 -14.53 26.48
N SER A 93 -11.37 -15.85 26.61
CA SER A 93 -11.84 -16.50 27.85
C SER A 93 -10.99 -16.11 29.06
N ARG A 94 -9.66 -16.07 28.93
CA ARG A 94 -8.77 -15.65 30.04
C ARG A 94 -9.00 -14.19 30.44
N LEU A 95 -9.20 -13.29 29.46
CA LEU A 95 -9.48 -11.88 29.73
C LEU A 95 -10.83 -11.69 30.43
N GLU A 96 -11.85 -12.42 29.99
CA GLU A 96 -13.21 -12.35 30.57
C GLU A 96 -13.31 -12.94 31.98
N GLN A 97 -12.49 -13.97 32.29
CA GLN A 97 -12.44 -14.57 33.63
C GLN A 97 -11.79 -13.66 34.69
N SER A 98 -10.95 -12.71 34.27
CA SER A 98 -10.33 -11.76 35.18
C SER A 98 -11.27 -10.58 35.47
N PRO A 99 -11.72 -10.38 36.73
CA PRO A 99 -12.62 -9.27 37.10
C PRO A 99 -12.03 -7.90 36.74
N LYS A 100 -10.70 -7.74 36.82
CA LYS A 100 -9.99 -6.50 36.52
C LYS A 100 -9.89 -6.23 35.01
N LEU A 101 -9.68 -7.28 34.18
CA LEU A 101 -9.43 -7.16 32.76
C LEU A 101 -10.70 -7.24 31.89
N ARG A 102 -11.79 -7.79 32.41
CA ARG A 102 -13.04 -8.01 31.67
C ARG A 102 -13.58 -6.75 31.00
N LYS A 103 -13.43 -5.58 31.63
CA LYS A 103 -13.87 -4.30 31.05
C LYS A 103 -13.06 -3.88 29.82
N PHE A 104 -11.83 -4.39 29.71
CA PHE A 104 -10.88 -4.07 28.65
C PHE A 104 -10.64 -5.27 27.71
N THR A 105 -11.54 -6.24 27.66
CA THR A 105 -11.37 -7.46 26.86
C THR A 105 -11.05 -7.16 25.40
N LEU A 106 -11.78 -6.25 24.76
CA LEU A 106 -11.56 -5.93 23.33
C LEU A 106 -10.20 -5.25 23.08
N PRO A 107 -9.84 -4.13 23.74
CA PRO A 107 -8.53 -3.50 23.51
C PRO A 107 -7.36 -4.43 23.86
N LEU A 108 -7.44 -5.20 24.94
CA LEU A 108 -6.39 -6.14 25.29
C LEU A 108 -6.30 -7.32 24.30
N PHE A 109 -7.44 -7.79 23.80
CA PHE A 109 -7.47 -8.81 22.75
C PHE A 109 -6.83 -8.30 21.46
N VAL A 110 -7.16 -7.08 21.04
CA VAL A 110 -6.56 -6.43 19.84
C VAL A 110 -5.05 -6.28 20.04
N LEU A 111 -4.59 -5.91 21.24
CA LEU A 111 -3.15 -5.82 21.53
C LEU A 111 -2.45 -7.17 21.38
N LEU A 112 -3.03 -8.24 21.93
CA LEU A 112 -2.50 -9.60 21.81
C LEU A 112 -2.50 -10.08 20.35
N LEU A 113 -3.59 -9.82 19.62
CA LEU A 113 -3.74 -10.20 18.23
C LEU A 113 -2.70 -9.47 17.34
N GLN A 114 -2.62 -8.15 17.45
CA GLN A 114 -1.66 -7.36 16.70
C GLN A 114 -0.21 -7.69 17.08
N GLY A 115 0.08 -7.85 18.38
CA GLY A 115 1.41 -8.25 18.83
C GLY A 115 1.83 -9.59 18.25
N PHE A 116 0.91 -10.58 18.23
CA PHE A 116 1.18 -11.88 17.63
C PHE A 116 1.41 -11.78 16.11
N VAL A 117 0.54 -11.06 15.39
CA VAL A 117 0.70 -10.82 13.94
C VAL A 117 2.00 -10.07 13.66
N PHE A 118 2.30 -9.02 14.43
CA PHE A 118 3.53 -8.25 14.30
C PHE A 118 4.78 -9.14 14.40
N LEU A 119 4.84 -10.01 15.42
CA LEU A 119 5.95 -10.95 15.62
C LEU A 119 6.06 -11.97 14.48
N CYS A 120 4.93 -12.49 13.98
CA CYS A 120 4.92 -13.40 12.85
C CYS A 120 5.40 -12.75 11.55
N PHE A 121 5.17 -11.44 11.37
CA PHE A 121 5.63 -10.68 10.21
C PHE A 121 7.01 -10.07 10.36
N LEU A 122 7.56 -10.01 11.57
CA LEU A 122 8.86 -9.39 11.84
C LEU A 122 9.98 -9.93 10.94
N PRO A 123 10.12 -11.26 10.70
CA PRO A 123 11.16 -11.78 9.80
C PRO A 123 11.04 -11.25 8.37
N LEU A 124 9.82 -11.20 7.81
CA LEU A 124 9.60 -10.67 6.46
C LEU A 124 9.86 -9.16 6.36
N ARG A 125 9.51 -8.41 7.41
CA ARG A 125 9.77 -6.96 7.49
C ARG A 125 11.27 -6.66 7.58
N VAL A 126 12.00 -7.43 8.42
CA VAL A 126 13.45 -7.32 8.52
C VAL A 126 14.11 -7.69 7.20
N LEU A 127 13.70 -8.79 6.57
CA LEU A 127 14.21 -9.20 5.26
C LEU A 127 13.97 -8.11 4.20
N SER A 128 12.78 -7.54 4.13
CA SER A 128 12.47 -6.44 3.20
C SER A 128 13.30 -5.18 3.48
N TYR A 129 13.49 -4.82 4.75
CA TYR A 129 14.33 -3.69 5.14
C TYR A 129 15.79 -3.92 4.77
N MET A 130 16.36 -5.10 5.11
CA MET A 130 17.73 -5.46 4.77
C MET A 130 17.93 -5.47 3.25
N LEU A 131 16.99 -6.04 2.50
CA LEU A 131 17.02 -6.05 1.04
C LEU A 131 17.07 -4.62 0.47
N SER A 132 16.22 -3.71 0.96
CA SER A 132 16.22 -2.32 0.50
C SER A 132 17.51 -1.59 0.89
N ARG A 133 18.04 -1.85 2.08
CA ARG A 133 19.26 -1.21 2.57
C ARG A 133 20.51 -1.71 1.84
N THR A 134 20.66 -3.00 1.63
CA THR A 134 21.83 -3.59 0.92
C THR A 134 21.87 -3.19 -0.55
N ASN A 135 20.71 -2.88 -1.14
CA ASN A 135 20.61 -2.37 -2.51
C ASN A 135 20.67 -0.84 -2.60
N GLY A 136 20.91 -0.13 -1.50
CA GLY A 136 21.05 1.33 -1.49
C GLY A 136 19.75 2.09 -1.70
N ILE A 137 18.58 1.44 -1.57
CA ILE A 137 17.28 2.11 -1.66
C ILE A 137 16.91 2.74 -0.32
N SER A 138 17.08 2.02 0.79
CA SER A 138 16.86 2.58 2.12
C SER A 138 18.17 3.12 2.71
N THR A 139 18.14 4.36 3.14
CA THR A 139 19.19 5.03 3.93
C THR A 139 18.90 4.94 5.42
N GLN A 140 17.69 4.54 5.79
CA GLN A 140 17.18 4.53 7.14
C GLN A 140 18.04 3.69 8.09
N GLY A 141 18.39 4.25 9.25
CA GLY A 141 19.05 3.52 10.33
C GLY A 141 18.09 2.60 11.09
N TRP A 142 18.63 1.59 11.79
CA TRP A 142 17.81 0.67 12.58
C TRP A 142 16.94 1.36 13.63
N GLY A 143 17.46 2.41 14.29
CA GLY A 143 16.70 3.18 15.30
C GLY A 143 15.47 3.84 14.70
N SER A 144 15.63 4.57 13.59
CA SER A 144 14.54 5.22 12.87
C SER A 144 13.55 4.19 12.30
N TRP A 145 14.05 3.06 11.77
CA TRP A 145 13.19 1.97 11.30
C TRP A 145 12.32 1.37 12.41
N LEU A 146 12.89 1.13 13.59
CA LEU A 146 12.14 0.63 14.75
C LEU A 146 11.13 1.66 15.25
N GLN A 147 11.47 2.94 15.25
CA GLN A 147 10.55 4.02 15.60
C GLN A 147 9.34 4.05 14.66
N ASP A 148 9.55 4.00 13.34
CA ASP A 148 8.46 3.93 12.37
C ASP A 148 7.57 2.69 12.61
N ARG A 149 8.16 1.52 12.93
CA ARG A 149 7.39 0.29 13.25
C ARG A 149 6.59 0.44 14.53
N ALA A 150 7.11 1.15 15.54
CA ALA A 150 6.38 1.41 16.77
C ALA A 150 5.21 2.38 16.52
N VAL A 151 5.40 3.42 15.74
CA VAL A 151 4.35 4.36 15.32
C VAL A 151 3.27 3.61 14.52
N ASP A 152 3.65 2.82 13.51
CA ASP A 152 2.73 1.96 12.74
C ASP A 152 1.88 1.07 13.66
N PHE A 153 2.54 0.40 14.62
CA PHE A 153 1.85 -0.47 15.57
C PHE A 153 0.83 0.31 16.41
N GLY A 154 1.22 1.47 16.93
CA GLY A 154 0.37 2.32 17.77
C GLY A 154 -0.84 2.87 17.01
N VAL A 155 -0.61 3.44 15.83
CA VAL A 155 -1.68 3.99 14.97
C VAL A 155 -2.67 2.89 14.57
N ASN A 156 -2.17 1.76 14.07
CA ASN A 156 -3.03 0.64 13.69
C ASN A 156 -3.79 0.06 14.88
N TYR A 157 -3.15 -0.03 16.06
CA TYR A 157 -3.80 -0.48 17.28
C TYR A 157 -5.02 0.40 17.63
N VAL A 158 -4.82 1.70 17.67
CA VAL A 158 -5.90 2.65 18.00
C VAL A 158 -7.04 2.55 16.98
N LEU A 159 -6.70 2.54 15.69
CA LEU A 159 -7.70 2.43 14.62
C LEU A 159 -8.49 1.13 14.70
N ILE A 160 -7.84 -0.02 14.89
CA ILE A 160 -8.52 -1.32 15.00
C ILE A 160 -9.41 -1.37 16.25
N VAL A 161 -8.96 -0.84 17.40
CA VAL A 161 -9.78 -0.80 18.62
C VAL A 161 -11.05 0.04 18.38
N ILE A 162 -10.93 1.23 17.78
CA ILE A 162 -12.06 2.09 17.48
C ILE A 162 -13.02 1.41 16.50
N VAL A 163 -12.52 0.94 15.35
CA VAL A 163 -13.34 0.33 14.30
C VAL A 163 -14.01 -0.95 14.80
N ALA A 164 -13.28 -1.81 15.51
CA ALA A 164 -13.85 -3.04 16.08
C ALA A 164 -14.90 -2.76 17.17
N SER A 165 -14.67 -1.75 18.02
CA SER A 165 -15.64 -1.34 19.05
C SER A 165 -16.96 -0.89 18.42
N VAL A 166 -16.90 -0.02 17.43
CA VAL A 166 -18.07 0.47 16.70
C VAL A 166 -18.75 -0.66 15.94
N ALA A 167 -17.97 -1.50 15.24
CA ALA A 167 -18.50 -2.62 14.49
C ALA A 167 -19.25 -3.60 15.42
N PHE A 168 -18.69 -3.95 16.57
CA PHE A 168 -19.32 -4.86 17.52
C PHE A 168 -20.58 -4.26 18.14
N LEU A 169 -20.61 -2.95 18.44
CA LEU A 169 -21.82 -2.27 18.91
C LEU A 169 -22.95 -2.36 17.87
N ILE A 170 -22.63 -2.14 16.59
CA ILE A 170 -23.59 -2.24 15.49
C ILE A 170 -24.07 -3.68 15.28
N MET A 171 -23.13 -4.64 15.29
CA MET A 171 -23.45 -6.08 15.12
C MET A 171 -24.32 -6.63 16.24
N ARG A 172 -24.12 -6.18 17.49
CA ARG A 172 -24.95 -6.56 18.66
C ARG A 172 -26.43 -6.17 18.49
N LYS A 173 -26.70 -5.05 17.80
CA LYS A 173 -28.07 -4.59 17.51
C LYS A 173 -28.75 -5.42 16.42
N GLY A 174 -28.03 -6.34 15.75
CA GLY A 174 -28.55 -7.23 14.72
C GLY A 174 -29.03 -6.54 13.44
N GLY A 175 -29.88 -7.25 12.68
CA GLY A 175 -30.42 -6.74 11.42
C GLY A 175 -29.37 -6.69 10.31
N ARG A 176 -29.49 -5.71 9.42
CA ARG A 176 -28.54 -5.48 8.31
C ARG A 176 -27.33 -4.70 8.81
N TRP A 177 -26.56 -5.28 9.75
CA TRP A 177 -25.39 -4.63 10.36
C TRP A 177 -24.35 -4.19 9.33
N TRP A 178 -24.13 -4.95 8.26
CA TRP A 178 -23.20 -4.62 7.19
C TRP A 178 -23.58 -3.33 6.46
N LEU A 179 -24.86 -3.06 6.25
CA LEU A 179 -25.36 -1.82 5.63
C LEU A 179 -25.12 -0.63 6.56
N LYS A 180 -25.32 -0.80 7.87
CA LYS A 180 -25.05 0.25 8.86
C LYS A 180 -23.54 0.58 8.93
N LEU A 181 -22.68 -0.45 8.86
CA LEU A 181 -21.24 -0.26 8.80
C LEU A 181 -20.82 0.44 7.50
N TRP A 182 -21.43 0.06 6.39
CA TRP A 182 -21.16 0.74 5.12
C TRP A 182 -21.56 2.22 5.16
N LEU A 183 -22.74 2.55 5.65
CA LEU A 183 -23.17 3.96 5.82
C LEU A 183 -22.20 4.74 6.70
N LEU A 184 -21.68 4.13 7.76
CA LEU A 184 -20.70 4.75 8.64
C LEU A 184 -19.31 4.87 7.99
N SER A 185 -18.97 4.00 7.05
CA SER A 185 -17.68 4.09 6.34
C SER A 185 -17.57 5.36 5.49
N ILE A 186 -18.69 5.96 5.06
CA ILE A 186 -18.69 7.17 4.24
C ILE A 186 -18.07 8.37 5.01
N PRO A 187 -18.63 8.82 6.15
CA PRO A 187 -18.01 9.90 6.89
C PRO A 187 -16.63 9.52 7.44
N PHE A 188 -16.39 8.23 7.73
CA PHE A 188 -15.08 7.77 8.18
C PHE A 188 -14.02 7.91 7.08
N THR A 189 -14.35 7.58 5.82
CA THR A 189 -13.42 7.77 4.69
C THR A 189 -13.07 9.25 4.52
N LEU A 190 -14.05 10.14 4.53
CA LEU A 190 -13.82 11.59 4.43
C LEU A 190 -12.98 12.11 5.60
N PHE A 191 -13.27 11.65 6.81
CA PHE A 191 -12.49 11.98 8.00
C PHE A 191 -11.03 11.55 7.87
N MET A 192 -10.78 10.32 7.40
CA MET A 192 -9.41 9.81 7.21
C MET A 192 -8.66 10.59 6.12
N MET A 193 -9.31 10.99 5.03
CA MET A 193 -8.70 11.82 3.99
C MET A 193 -8.22 13.18 4.52
N TYR A 194 -8.92 13.73 5.51
CA TYR A 194 -8.52 15.00 6.17
C TYR A 194 -7.44 14.76 7.24
N ILE A 195 -7.61 13.74 8.07
CA ILE A 195 -6.72 13.47 9.22
C ILE A 195 -5.35 12.96 8.80
N GLN A 196 -5.27 12.18 7.72
CA GLN A 196 -4.00 11.59 7.30
C GLN A 196 -2.90 12.63 7.08
N PRO A 197 -3.05 13.65 6.22
CA PRO A 197 -1.99 14.64 5.98
C PRO A 197 -1.73 15.57 7.16
N VAL A 198 -2.72 15.76 8.06
CA VAL A 198 -2.63 16.74 9.14
C VAL A 198 -2.09 16.14 10.44
N VAL A 199 -2.44 14.89 10.74
CA VAL A 199 -2.14 14.25 12.04
C VAL A 199 -1.24 13.04 11.87
N ILE A 200 -1.49 12.17 10.87
CA ILE A 200 -0.78 10.91 10.75
C ILE A 200 0.60 11.10 10.09
N ASP A 201 0.66 11.77 8.95
CA ASP A 201 1.92 11.96 8.23
C ASP A 201 3.01 12.66 9.04
N PRO A 202 2.69 13.70 9.88
CA PRO A 202 3.67 14.34 10.76
C PRO A 202 4.25 13.43 11.86
N LEU A 203 3.63 12.27 12.16
CA LEU A 203 4.20 11.29 13.09
C LEU A 203 5.43 10.58 12.52
N TYR A 204 5.56 10.59 11.20
CA TYR A 204 6.63 9.90 10.47
C TYR A 204 7.69 10.83 9.94
N ASN A 205 7.32 12.04 9.50
CA ASN A 205 8.21 12.94 8.78
C ASN A 205 7.99 14.38 9.19
N GLN A 206 9.03 15.20 9.03
CA GLN A 206 8.96 16.65 9.21
C GLN A 206 8.73 17.32 7.86
N PHE A 207 7.84 18.31 7.85
CA PHE A 207 7.46 19.08 6.67
C PHE A 207 7.92 20.52 6.85
N ASN A 208 8.81 20.97 5.98
CA ASN A 208 9.33 22.32 5.95
C ASN A 208 8.79 23.06 4.71
N ARG A 209 8.85 24.38 4.70
CA ARG A 209 8.60 25.13 3.47
C ARG A 209 9.75 24.86 2.50
N LEU A 210 9.45 24.79 1.20
CA LEU A 210 10.45 24.59 0.16
C LEU A 210 11.58 25.61 0.30
N SER A 211 12.81 25.12 0.32
CA SER A 211 14.03 25.90 0.59
C SER A 211 14.42 26.81 -0.58
N ASP A 212 13.97 26.50 -1.81
CA ASP A 212 14.20 27.28 -3.03
C ASP A 212 12.99 28.17 -3.38
N PRO A 213 13.03 29.50 -3.13
CA PRO A 213 11.91 30.39 -3.41
C PRO A 213 11.64 30.57 -4.92
N GLN A 214 12.66 30.40 -5.79
CA GLN A 214 12.47 30.54 -7.25
C GLN A 214 11.72 29.34 -7.79
N LEU A 215 12.09 28.14 -7.36
CA LEU A 215 11.38 26.93 -7.71
C LEU A 215 9.95 26.93 -7.12
N GLU A 216 9.77 27.37 -5.86
CA GLU A 216 8.44 27.54 -5.26
C GLU A 216 7.54 28.43 -6.12
N ALA A 217 8.04 29.60 -6.54
CA ALA A 217 7.28 30.53 -7.38
C ALA A 217 6.86 29.90 -8.73
N LYS A 218 7.74 29.11 -9.36
CA LYS A 218 7.43 28.41 -10.61
C LYS A 218 6.37 27.32 -10.41
N ILE A 219 6.46 26.53 -9.33
CA ILE A 219 5.46 25.50 -9.00
C ILE A 219 4.13 26.15 -8.70
N LEU A 220 4.09 27.24 -7.93
CA LEU A 220 2.85 27.99 -7.64
C LEU A 220 2.25 28.61 -8.91
N SER A 221 3.08 29.15 -9.80
CA SER A 221 2.59 29.64 -11.11
C SER A 221 1.98 28.50 -11.95
N LEU A 222 2.53 27.28 -11.87
CA LEU A 222 1.96 26.11 -12.52
C LEU A 222 0.63 25.70 -11.87
N ALA A 223 0.54 25.77 -10.54
CA ALA A 223 -0.70 25.53 -9.80
C ALA A 223 -1.79 26.54 -10.16
N ASP A 224 -1.46 27.81 -10.32
CA ASP A 224 -2.39 28.85 -10.77
C ASP A 224 -2.93 28.55 -12.18
N LYS A 225 -2.08 28.13 -13.12
CA LYS A 225 -2.52 27.70 -14.46
C LYS A 225 -3.47 26.49 -14.40
N ALA A 226 -3.28 25.62 -13.43
CA ALA A 226 -4.13 24.46 -13.16
C ALA A 226 -5.37 24.81 -12.31
N HIS A 227 -5.57 26.06 -11.92
CA HIS A 227 -6.63 26.52 -11.02
C HIS A 227 -6.64 25.81 -9.65
N ILE A 228 -5.45 25.49 -9.13
CA ILE A 228 -5.26 24.86 -7.82
C ILE A 228 -4.96 25.96 -6.79
N PRO A 229 -5.78 26.10 -5.72
CA PRO A 229 -5.60 27.12 -4.71
C PRO A 229 -4.50 26.74 -3.71
N ALA A 230 -3.26 26.62 -4.19
CA ALA A 230 -2.11 26.30 -3.35
C ALA A 230 -1.37 27.58 -2.99
N GLU A 231 -1.11 27.79 -1.70
CA GLU A 231 -0.39 28.97 -1.18
C GLU A 231 1.10 28.70 -0.94
N ARG A 232 1.47 27.43 -0.76
CA ARG A 232 2.83 27.01 -0.37
C ARG A 232 3.20 25.66 -0.93
N VAL A 233 4.50 25.48 -1.12
CA VAL A 233 5.10 24.19 -1.42
C VAL A 233 5.92 23.73 -0.21
N TYR A 234 5.79 22.45 0.12
CA TYR A 234 6.49 21.83 1.24
C TYR A 234 7.60 20.91 0.75
N GLU A 235 8.66 20.85 1.50
CA GLU A 235 9.76 19.91 1.38
C GLU A 235 9.75 18.95 2.58
N VAL A 236 10.07 17.68 2.34
CA VAL A 236 10.18 16.66 3.39
C VAL A 236 11.50 15.92 3.28
N ASP A 237 12.19 15.74 4.43
CA ASP A 237 13.53 15.15 4.55
C ASP A 237 13.48 13.61 4.40
N MET A 238 13.21 13.13 3.18
CA MET A 238 13.14 11.71 2.89
C MET A 238 14.49 11.06 2.63
N SER A 239 15.54 11.83 2.36
CA SER A 239 16.91 11.32 2.19
C SER A 239 17.43 10.60 3.44
N GLU A 240 16.91 10.92 4.64
CA GLU A 240 17.19 10.17 5.87
C GLU A 240 16.64 8.73 5.86
N LYS A 241 15.66 8.44 4.99
CA LYS A 241 14.95 7.17 4.95
C LYS A 241 15.10 6.40 3.64
N THR A 242 15.25 7.11 2.52
CA THR A 242 15.27 6.49 1.19
C THR A 242 16.02 7.34 0.17
N ASN A 243 16.51 6.67 -0.87
CA ASN A 243 17.01 7.29 -2.10
C ASN A 243 15.96 7.37 -3.21
N ALA A 244 14.76 6.85 -2.99
CA ALA A 244 13.66 6.94 -3.95
C ALA A 244 13.20 8.38 -4.13
N LEU A 245 12.69 8.70 -5.31
CA LEU A 245 12.14 10.00 -5.64
C LEU A 245 10.63 9.97 -5.50
N ASN A 246 10.05 11.04 -4.98
CA ASN A 246 8.60 11.21 -4.93
C ASN A 246 8.22 12.68 -4.77
N ALA A 247 6.99 13.01 -5.21
CA ALA A 247 6.28 14.23 -4.92
C ALA A 247 4.79 13.88 -4.84
N TYR A 248 3.97 14.73 -4.25
CA TYR A 248 2.53 14.52 -4.24
C TYR A 248 1.75 15.81 -3.91
N VAL A 249 0.51 15.84 -4.37
CA VAL A 249 -0.50 16.80 -3.92
C VAL A 249 -1.53 16.03 -3.11
N SER A 250 -1.74 16.42 -1.87
CA SER A 250 -2.68 15.75 -0.98
C SER A 250 -3.47 16.72 -0.12
N GLY A 251 -4.56 16.22 0.47
CA GLY A 251 -5.47 17.02 1.28
C GLY A 251 -6.63 17.59 0.45
N ILE A 252 -7.59 18.18 1.16
CA ILE A 252 -8.79 18.80 0.60
C ILE A 252 -9.02 20.17 1.25
N GLY A 253 -9.46 21.14 0.47
CA GLY A 253 -9.71 22.50 0.98
C GLY A 253 -8.51 23.09 1.71
N GLY A 254 -8.68 23.52 2.95
CA GLY A 254 -7.61 24.12 3.76
C GLY A 254 -6.47 23.18 4.18
N SER A 255 -6.58 21.87 3.94
CA SER A 255 -5.50 20.90 4.18
C SER A 255 -4.68 20.58 2.94
N LEU A 256 -4.96 21.24 1.79
CA LEU A 256 -4.24 21.02 0.53
C LEU A 256 -2.75 21.35 0.68
N ARG A 257 -1.90 20.40 0.28
CA ARG A 257 -0.44 20.53 0.32
C ARG A 257 0.18 20.01 -0.97
N ILE A 258 1.12 20.79 -1.49
CA ILE A 258 2.07 20.38 -2.53
C ILE A 258 3.34 19.99 -1.79
N VAL A 259 3.81 18.76 -1.95
CA VAL A 259 4.97 18.22 -1.23
C VAL A 259 5.97 17.61 -2.19
N LEU A 260 7.23 17.99 -2.04
CA LEU A 260 8.38 17.36 -2.71
C LEU A 260 9.28 16.69 -1.68
N TRP A 261 9.83 15.54 -2.07
CA TRP A 261 10.91 14.93 -1.30
C TRP A 261 12.22 15.63 -1.63
N ASP A 262 13.07 15.84 -0.63
CA ASP A 262 14.41 16.40 -0.81
C ASP A 262 15.27 15.56 -1.77
N THR A 263 15.09 14.25 -1.81
CA THR A 263 15.70 13.36 -2.79
C THR A 263 15.31 13.69 -4.24
N THR A 264 14.07 14.16 -4.46
CA THR A 264 13.58 14.60 -5.77
C THR A 264 14.27 15.90 -6.18
N LEU A 265 14.38 16.86 -5.26
CA LEU A 265 15.07 18.12 -5.46
C LEU A 265 16.57 17.95 -5.76
N GLN A 266 17.22 16.97 -5.13
CA GLN A 266 18.65 16.69 -5.30
C GLN A 266 19.00 16.02 -6.63
N ARG A 267 18.10 15.25 -7.22
CA ARG A 267 18.39 14.40 -8.40
C ARG A 267 17.76 14.84 -9.69
N LEU A 268 16.66 15.56 -9.63
CA LEU A 268 15.96 16.03 -10.82
C LEU A 268 16.36 17.48 -11.14
N ASN A 269 16.41 17.79 -12.42
CA ASN A 269 16.51 19.17 -12.88
C ASN A 269 15.14 19.85 -12.85
N GLU A 270 15.12 21.17 -13.03
CA GLU A 270 13.92 21.97 -12.94
C GLU A 270 12.80 21.53 -13.93
N PRO A 271 13.05 21.27 -15.22
CA PRO A 271 12.01 20.76 -16.13
C PRO A 271 11.42 19.43 -15.67
N GLU A 272 12.22 18.52 -15.15
CA GLU A 272 11.77 17.23 -14.62
C GLU A 272 10.91 17.38 -13.36
N ILE A 273 11.29 18.32 -12.46
CA ILE A 273 10.51 18.65 -11.26
C ILE A 273 9.16 19.25 -11.65
N LEU A 274 9.15 20.21 -12.56
CA LEU A 274 7.90 20.83 -13.01
C LEU A 274 6.98 19.80 -13.69
N LEU A 275 7.54 18.83 -14.42
CA LEU A 275 6.76 17.79 -15.06
C LEU A 275 6.12 16.84 -14.04
N ILE A 276 6.87 16.41 -13.00
CA ILE A 276 6.29 15.63 -11.89
C ILE A 276 5.20 16.44 -11.20
N MET A 277 5.44 17.72 -10.92
CA MET A 277 4.44 18.56 -10.27
C MET A 277 3.20 18.75 -11.13
N ALA A 278 3.33 18.90 -12.44
CA ALA A 278 2.21 18.95 -13.36
C ALA A 278 1.41 17.64 -13.37
N HIS A 279 2.09 16.50 -13.25
CA HIS A 279 1.45 15.18 -13.10
C HIS A 279 0.62 15.11 -11.82
N GLU A 280 1.19 15.52 -10.67
CA GLU A 280 0.49 15.54 -9.39
C GLU A 280 -0.71 16.52 -9.41
N MET A 281 -0.56 17.67 -10.08
CA MET A 281 -1.66 18.59 -10.33
C MET A 281 -2.76 17.97 -11.20
N GLY A 282 -2.37 17.09 -12.14
CA GLY A 282 -3.30 16.30 -12.94
C GLY A 282 -4.21 15.41 -12.08
N HIS A 283 -3.69 14.79 -11.04
CA HIS A 283 -4.50 14.03 -10.10
C HIS A 283 -5.56 14.90 -9.40
N TYR A 284 -5.18 16.11 -9.00
CA TYR A 284 -6.10 17.04 -8.36
C TYR A 284 -7.19 17.53 -9.34
N VAL A 285 -6.80 18.02 -10.52
CA VAL A 285 -7.73 18.60 -11.53
C VAL A 285 -8.68 17.54 -12.09
N LYS A 286 -8.21 16.29 -12.24
CA LYS A 286 -9.05 15.16 -12.68
C LYS A 286 -9.89 14.55 -11.56
N HIS A 287 -9.83 15.11 -10.34
CA HIS A 287 -10.56 14.64 -9.17
C HIS A 287 -10.27 13.16 -8.84
N HIS A 288 -9.02 12.70 -9.05
CA HIS A 288 -8.67 11.30 -8.82
C HIS A 288 -8.79 10.90 -7.35
N LEU A 289 -8.58 11.82 -6.41
CA LEU A 289 -8.76 11.59 -4.98
C LEU A 289 -10.23 11.35 -4.64
N GLU A 290 -11.14 12.18 -5.16
CA GLU A 290 -12.59 12.07 -4.96
C GLU A 290 -13.14 10.79 -5.61
N TRP A 291 -12.72 10.48 -6.85
CA TRP A 291 -13.10 9.24 -7.50
C TRP A 291 -12.58 8.01 -6.77
N SER A 292 -11.37 8.08 -6.21
CA SER A 292 -10.81 7.02 -5.36
C SER A 292 -11.63 6.82 -4.10
N ALA A 293 -12.09 7.92 -3.46
CA ALA A 293 -12.97 7.85 -2.30
C ALA A 293 -14.33 7.23 -2.65
N ILE A 294 -14.95 7.64 -3.77
CA ILE A 294 -16.21 7.06 -4.27
C ILE A 294 -16.02 5.57 -4.56
N GLY A 295 -14.92 5.21 -5.24
CA GLY A 295 -14.56 3.83 -5.52
C GLY A 295 -14.33 2.99 -4.26
N ALA A 296 -13.67 3.56 -3.24
CA ALA A 296 -13.46 2.92 -1.93
C ALA A 296 -14.79 2.69 -1.20
N VAL A 297 -15.68 3.69 -1.19
CA VAL A 297 -17.03 3.57 -0.61
C VAL A 297 -17.87 2.53 -1.38
N GLY A 298 -17.84 2.55 -2.72
CA GLY A 298 -18.55 1.58 -3.56
C GLY A 298 -18.02 0.15 -3.37
N SER A 299 -16.69 -0.03 -3.39
CA SER A 299 -16.08 -1.34 -3.15
C SER A 299 -16.34 -1.84 -1.73
N SER A 300 -16.31 -0.97 -0.72
CA SER A 300 -16.64 -1.35 0.66
C SER A 300 -18.08 -1.86 0.80
N PHE A 301 -19.02 -1.32 0.02
CA PHE A 301 -20.40 -1.87 -0.04
C PHE A 301 -20.40 -3.33 -0.47
N VAL A 302 -19.75 -3.62 -1.59
CA VAL A 302 -19.66 -4.98 -2.14
C VAL A 302 -18.94 -5.92 -1.17
N LEU A 303 -17.81 -5.47 -0.61
CA LEU A 303 -17.00 -6.24 0.33
C LEU A 303 -17.75 -6.55 1.64
N LEU A 304 -18.44 -5.56 2.22
CA LEU A 304 -19.26 -5.75 3.43
C LEU A 304 -20.48 -6.61 3.16
N TRP A 305 -21.14 -6.42 2.02
CA TRP A 305 -22.26 -7.25 1.62
C TRP A 305 -21.83 -8.71 1.42
N ALA A 306 -20.90 -8.99 0.52
CA ALA A 306 -20.38 -10.32 0.26
C ALA A 306 -19.71 -10.93 1.50
N GLY A 307 -18.89 -10.15 2.20
CA GLY A 307 -18.25 -10.54 3.45
C GLY A 307 -19.24 -10.93 4.53
N SER A 308 -20.39 -10.25 4.62
CA SER A 308 -21.44 -10.60 5.58
C SER A 308 -22.06 -11.98 5.35
N PHE A 309 -22.18 -12.41 4.09
CA PHE A 309 -22.61 -13.76 3.75
C PHE A 309 -21.51 -14.80 4.01
N ALA A 310 -20.31 -14.49 3.56
CA ALA A 310 -19.17 -15.38 3.71
C ALA A 310 -18.86 -15.66 5.19
N ILE A 311 -18.77 -14.62 6.03
CA ILE A 311 -18.44 -14.80 7.44
C ILE A 311 -19.54 -15.57 8.20
N ARG A 312 -20.81 -15.34 7.91
CA ARG A 312 -21.91 -16.13 8.51
C ARG A 312 -21.83 -17.60 8.10
N ARG A 313 -21.51 -17.89 6.83
CA ARG A 313 -21.34 -19.26 6.35
C ARG A 313 -20.13 -19.95 6.98
N LEU A 314 -19.01 -19.22 7.11
CA LEU A 314 -17.81 -19.71 7.77
C LEU A 314 -18.06 -20.01 9.26
N LEU A 315 -18.72 -19.11 9.99
CA LEU A 315 -19.05 -19.31 11.40
C LEU A 315 -20.07 -20.46 11.60
N LYS A 316 -21.06 -20.59 10.70
CA LYS A 316 -21.97 -21.74 10.75
C LYS A 316 -21.25 -23.07 10.54
N ARG A 317 -20.19 -23.09 9.71
CA ARG A 317 -19.44 -24.32 9.37
C ARG A 317 -18.34 -24.64 10.36
N TYR A 318 -17.64 -23.62 10.87
CA TYR A 318 -16.38 -23.77 11.61
C TYR A 318 -16.40 -23.06 12.97
N GLY A 319 -17.49 -22.39 13.36
CA GLY A 319 -17.54 -21.60 14.59
C GLY A 319 -17.23 -22.43 15.83
N ASP A 320 -17.76 -23.64 15.93
CA ASP A 320 -17.49 -24.57 17.03
C ASP A 320 -16.03 -25.05 17.03
N ASP A 321 -15.46 -25.31 15.84
CA ASP A 321 -14.06 -25.69 15.70
C ASP A 321 -13.12 -24.56 16.11
N TRP A 322 -13.51 -23.30 15.89
CA TRP A 322 -12.74 -22.10 16.24
C TRP A 322 -12.99 -21.62 17.67
N GLY A 323 -14.03 -22.15 18.34
CA GLY A 323 -14.48 -21.69 19.65
C GLY A 323 -15.15 -20.32 19.61
N ILE A 324 -15.76 -19.94 18.46
CA ILE A 324 -16.43 -18.65 18.24
C ILE A 324 -17.94 -18.89 18.23
N ARG A 325 -18.65 -18.22 19.14
CA ARG A 325 -20.11 -18.35 19.25
C ARG A 325 -20.86 -17.25 18.51
N ARG A 326 -20.29 -16.02 18.47
CA ARG A 326 -20.95 -14.85 17.91
C ARG A 326 -19.95 -14.01 17.12
N LEU A 327 -20.42 -13.38 16.05
CA LEU A 327 -19.58 -12.52 15.21
C LEU A 327 -19.01 -11.28 15.94
N HIS A 328 -19.74 -10.77 16.91
CA HIS A 328 -19.32 -9.60 17.71
C HIS A 328 -18.52 -9.96 18.97
N GLU A 329 -17.80 -11.06 18.95
CA GLU A 329 -16.83 -11.47 19.98
C GLU A 329 -15.41 -11.15 19.50
N PRO A 330 -14.50 -10.74 20.39
CA PRO A 330 -13.11 -10.48 20.02
C PRO A 330 -12.44 -11.66 19.30
N ALA A 331 -12.72 -12.90 19.72
CA ALA A 331 -12.21 -14.11 19.09
C ALA A 331 -12.60 -14.27 17.59
N ALA A 332 -13.62 -13.55 17.12
CA ALA A 332 -14.00 -13.55 15.71
C ALA A 332 -13.13 -12.64 14.83
N LEU A 333 -12.36 -11.70 15.42
CA LEU A 333 -11.51 -10.77 14.67
C LEU A 333 -10.54 -11.46 13.71
N PRO A 334 -9.82 -12.54 14.05
CA PRO A 334 -8.95 -13.21 13.10
C PRO A 334 -9.70 -13.72 11.84
N ALA A 335 -10.95 -14.20 12.01
CA ALA A 335 -11.76 -14.64 10.87
C ALA A 335 -12.23 -13.48 9.98
N VAL A 336 -12.59 -12.35 10.60
CA VAL A 336 -12.97 -11.13 9.89
C VAL A 336 -11.77 -10.56 9.13
N LEU A 337 -10.60 -10.46 9.77
CA LEU A 337 -9.37 -9.95 9.16
C LEU A 337 -8.88 -10.87 8.04
N LEU A 338 -8.94 -12.19 8.22
CA LEU A 338 -8.66 -13.14 7.14
C LEU A 338 -9.54 -12.90 5.92
N LEU A 339 -10.84 -12.77 6.14
CA LEU A 339 -11.79 -12.54 5.04
C LEU A 339 -11.54 -11.21 4.34
N ILE A 340 -11.29 -10.14 5.11
CA ILE A 340 -10.92 -8.82 4.55
C ILE A 340 -9.65 -8.95 3.70
N SER A 341 -8.59 -9.58 4.23
CA SER A 341 -7.33 -9.76 3.51
C SER A 341 -7.50 -10.53 2.20
N VAL A 342 -8.27 -11.63 2.22
CA VAL A 342 -8.56 -12.41 0.99
C VAL A 342 -9.34 -11.57 -0.03
N LEU A 343 -10.40 -10.88 0.41
CA LEU A 343 -11.23 -10.06 -0.49
C LEU A 343 -10.44 -8.87 -1.06
N THR A 344 -9.59 -8.23 -0.25
CA THR A 344 -8.69 -7.17 -0.69
C THR A 344 -7.73 -7.70 -1.75
N PHE A 345 -7.06 -8.83 -1.50
CA PHE A 345 -6.14 -9.41 -2.49
C PHE A 345 -6.84 -9.72 -3.82
N VAL A 346 -8.03 -10.30 -3.77
CA VAL A 346 -8.82 -10.61 -4.98
C VAL A 346 -9.25 -9.35 -5.73
N SER A 347 -9.43 -8.22 -5.04
CA SER A 347 -9.82 -6.95 -5.67
C SER A 347 -8.64 -6.18 -6.31
N LEU A 348 -7.38 -6.52 -5.96
CA LEU A 348 -6.19 -5.80 -6.45
C LEU A 348 -6.12 -5.64 -7.97
N PRO A 349 -6.42 -6.66 -8.81
CA PRO A 349 -6.33 -6.49 -10.26
C PRO A 349 -7.24 -5.39 -10.80
N VAL A 350 -8.46 -5.27 -10.25
CA VAL A 350 -9.42 -4.24 -10.65
C VAL A 350 -8.99 -2.89 -10.13
N SER A 351 -8.64 -2.79 -8.86
CA SER A 351 -8.16 -1.55 -8.24
C SER A 351 -6.92 -1.00 -8.94
N ASN A 352 -5.94 -1.85 -9.22
CA ASN A 352 -4.72 -1.45 -9.92
C ASN A 352 -4.97 -1.06 -11.38
N ALA A 353 -5.95 -1.69 -12.06
CA ALA A 353 -6.31 -1.28 -13.42
C ALA A 353 -6.90 0.13 -13.46
N VAL A 354 -7.79 0.46 -12.50
CA VAL A 354 -8.36 1.80 -12.36
C VAL A 354 -7.27 2.81 -12.02
N SER A 355 -6.35 2.47 -11.09
CA SER A 355 -5.23 3.33 -10.74
C SER A 355 -4.35 3.65 -11.95
N ARG A 356 -3.97 2.64 -12.76
CA ARG A 356 -3.16 2.87 -13.96
C ARG A 356 -3.85 3.76 -15.02
N GLN A 357 -5.17 3.74 -15.11
CA GLN A 357 -5.91 4.66 -15.98
C GLN A 357 -5.83 6.10 -15.47
N ALA A 358 -5.97 6.29 -14.15
CA ALA A 358 -5.82 7.60 -13.53
C ALA A 358 -4.39 8.16 -13.72
N GLU A 359 -3.38 7.32 -13.54
CA GLU A 359 -1.97 7.68 -13.77
C GLU A 359 -1.71 8.12 -15.23
N HIS A 360 -2.21 7.34 -16.18
CA HIS A 360 -2.08 7.70 -17.60
C HIS A 360 -2.77 9.05 -17.91
N ALA A 361 -3.95 9.28 -17.34
CA ALA A 361 -4.66 10.54 -17.51
C ALA A 361 -3.90 11.74 -16.89
N ALA A 362 -3.22 11.51 -15.76
CA ALA A 362 -2.36 12.52 -15.12
C ALA A 362 -1.11 12.81 -15.95
N ASP A 363 -0.47 11.79 -16.54
CA ASP A 363 0.67 11.99 -17.45
C ASP A 363 0.30 12.83 -18.66
N ILE A 364 -0.82 12.52 -19.32
CA ILE A 364 -1.29 13.30 -20.48
C ILE A 364 -1.61 14.74 -20.07
N TYR A 365 -2.25 14.93 -18.92
CA TYR A 365 -2.53 16.27 -18.39
C TYR A 365 -1.24 17.07 -18.13
N ALA A 366 -0.21 16.42 -17.58
CA ALA A 366 1.08 17.06 -17.31
C ALA A 366 1.72 17.62 -18.61
N PHE A 367 1.74 16.83 -19.68
CA PHE A 367 2.26 17.27 -20.97
C PHE A 367 1.45 18.45 -21.54
N GLN A 368 0.14 18.43 -21.40
CA GLN A 368 -0.74 19.52 -21.85
C GLN A 368 -0.53 20.80 -21.03
N LEU A 369 -0.41 20.69 -19.70
CA LEU A 369 -0.25 21.85 -18.80
C LEU A 369 1.08 22.57 -19.03
N ILE A 370 2.17 21.80 -19.21
CA ILE A 370 3.51 22.36 -19.47
C ILE A 370 3.66 22.81 -20.93
N GLY A 371 2.98 22.13 -21.86
CA GLY A 371 3.13 22.35 -23.32
C GLY A 371 4.46 21.84 -23.87
N SER A 372 5.18 20.99 -23.10
CA SER A 372 6.45 20.39 -23.48
C SER A 372 6.58 18.99 -22.85
N LYS A 373 7.35 18.14 -23.50
CA LYS A 373 7.74 16.82 -23.00
C LYS A 373 9.22 16.76 -22.63
N GLU A 374 9.86 17.93 -22.64
CA GLU A 374 11.27 18.04 -22.24
C GLU A 374 11.48 17.43 -20.84
N GLY A 375 12.49 16.60 -20.70
CA GLY A 375 12.80 15.93 -19.45
C GLY A 375 11.93 14.71 -19.13
N ALA A 376 10.85 14.40 -19.86
CA ALA A 376 9.98 13.25 -19.53
C ALA A 376 10.73 11.92 -19.54
N VAL A 377 11.49 11.64 -20.59
CA VAL A 377 12.25 10.41 -20.72
C VAL A 377 13.29 10.28 -19.61
N THR A 378 14.10 11.34 -19.41
CA THR A 378 15.17 11.33 -18.39
C THR A 378 14.59 11.27 -16.96
N MET A 379 13.48 11.91 -16.72
CA MET A 379 12.74 11.81 -15.46
C MET A 379 12.33 10.35 -15.16
N TYR A 380 11.68 9.65 -16.10
CA TYR A 380 11.30 8.25 -15.91
C TYR A 380 12.51 7.33 -15.77
N GLN A 381 13.60 7.56 -16.49
CA GLN A 381 14.85 6.85 -16.34
C GLN A 381 15.45 7.06 -14.93
N LYS A 382 15.48 8.28 -14.41
CA LYS A 382 15.94 8.59 -13.06
C LYS A 382 15.02 7.98 -11.97
N LEU A 383 13.71 7.94 -12.18
CA LEU A 383 12.77 7.22 -11.32
C LEU A 383 13.06 5.72 -11.29
N ALA A 384 13.34 5.11 -12.45
CA ALA A 384 13.73 3.71 -12.54
C ALA A 384 15.04 3.44 -11.78
N GLU A 385 16.04 4.30 -12.00
CA GLU A 385 17.36 4.17 -11.40
C GLU A 385 17.34 4.32 -9.89
N SER A 386 16.65 5.36 -9.37
CA SER A 386 16.61 5.69 -7.93
C SER A 386 15.91 4.64 -7.08
N SER A 387 14.93 3.94 -7.66
CA SER A 387 14.12 2.93 -6.98
C SER A 387 14.49 1.50 -7.38
N LEU A 388 15.48 1.30 -8.27
CA LEU A 388 15.79 0.02 -8.90
C LEU A 388 14.52 -0.66 -9.43
N SER A 389 13.66 0.12 -10.09
CA SER A 389 12.37 -0.35 -10.57
C SER A 389 12.55 -1.14 -11.87
N GLU A 390 11.79 -2.22 -11.99
CA GLU A 390 11.67 -3.00 -13.21
C GLU A 390 10.91 -2.19 -14.28
N MET A 391 11.53 -2.00 -15.45
CA MET A 391 10.94 -1.17 -16.53
C MET A 391 9.66 -1.79 -17.11
N ASN A 392 9.61 -3.10 -17.23
CA ASN A 392 8.45 -3.83 -17.74
C ASN A 392 8.08 -4.98 -16.80
N PRO A 393 7.31 -4.73 -15.73
CA PRO A 393 6.92 -5.77 -14.78
C PRO A 393 6.14 -6.91 -15.45
N PRO A 394 6.32 -8.17 -15.01
CA PRO A 394 5.57 -9.30 -15.56
C PRO A 394 4.08 -9.22 -15.19
N LEU A 395 3.24 -9.93 -15.95
CA LEU A 395 1.78 -9.81 -15.89
C LEU A 395 1.20 -9.89 -14.47
N LEU A 396 1.61 -10.87 -13.66
CA LEU A 396 1.09 -10.98 -12.29
C LEU A 396 1.48 -9.76 -11.43
N VAL A 397 2.68 -9.21 -11.62
CA VAL A 397 3.09 -7.99 -10.92
C VAL A 397 2.26 -6.79 -11.40
N LYS A 398 2.04 -6.64 -12.71
CA LYS A 398 1.15 -5.60 -13.27
C LYS A 398 -0.27 -5.71 -12.71
N LEU A 399 -0.82 -6.91 -12.58
CA LEU A 399 -2.19 -7.11 -12.07
C LEU A 399 -2.31 -6.86 -10.57
N PHE A 400 -1.42 -7.44 -9.76
CA PHE A 400 -1.60 -7.49 -8.32
C PHE A 400 -0.83 -6.42 -7.54
N ARG A 401 0.19 -5.78 -8.15
CA ARG A 401 1.07 -4.86 -7.42
C ARG A 401 1.24 -3.49 -8.07
N SER A 402 1.23 -3.39 -9.41
CA SER A 402 1.54 -2.14 -10.09
C SER A 402 0.33 -1.21 -10.13
N THR A 403 0.37 -0.15 -9.35
CA THR A 403 -0.63 0.94 -9.36
C THR A 403 -0.41 1.92 -10.51
N HIS A 404 0.80 1.99 -11.06
CA HIS A 404 1.20 2.85 -12.16
C HIS A 404 1.40 2.03 -13.44
N PRO A 405 1.27 2.61 -14.63
CA PRO A 405 1.77 2.04 -15.88
C PRO A 405 3.26 1.73 -15.75
N SER A 406 3.76 0.79 -16.52
CA SER A 406 5.20 0.51 -16.48
C SER A 406 6.00 1.74 -16.93
N LEU A 407 7.20 1.92 -16.37
CA LEU A 407 8.05 3.03 -16.79
C LEU A 407 8.40 2.95 -18.29
N MET A 408 8.50 1.72 -18.82
CA MET A 408 8.63 1.48 -20.25
C MET A 408 7.43 2.07 -21.02
N ASP A 409 6.20 1.75 -20.63
CA ASP A 409 5.00 2.29 -21.28
C ASP A 409 4.96 3.82 -21.18
N ARG A 410 5.32 4.39 -20.01
CA ARG A 410 5.34 5.85 -19.79
C ARG A 410 6.36 6.56 -20.69
N ILE A 411 7.55 5.98 -20.89
CA ILE A 411 8.53 6.51 -21.83
C ILE A 411 7.99 6.45 -23.26
N LEU A 412 7.44 5.30 -23.69
CA LEU A 412 6.96 5.11 -25.05
C LEU A 412 5.86 6.13 -25.40
N TYR A 413 4.79 6.23 -24.60
CA TYR A 413 3.73 7.19 -24.94
C TYR A 413 4.14 8.66 -24.70
N SER A 414 5.17 8.94 -23.89
CA SER A 414 5.72 10.29 -23.82
C SER A 414 6.41 10.70 -25.12
N GLN A 415 6.92 9.74 -25.89
CA GLN A 415 7.51 9.99 -27.22
C GLN A 415 6.44 10.09 -28.32
N ASP A 416 5.37 9.28 -28.25
CA ASP A 416 4.35 9.15 -29.30
C ASP A 416 3.18 10.14 -29.15
N ALA A 417 2.94 10.71 -27.97
CA ALA A 417 1.83 11.63 -27.77
C ALA A 417 2.06 12.95 -28.55
N PRO A 418 1.03 13.55 -29.16
CA PRO A 418 1.12 14.79 -29.93
C PRO A 418 1.54 16.00 -29.11
#